data_6f6c7273528e6693122652326568b3f8
#
_entry.id   6f6c7273528e6693122652326568b3f8
#
_cell.length_a   1.000
_cell.length_b   1.000
_cell.length_c   1.000
_cell.angle_alpha   90.00
_cell.angle_beta   90.00
_cell.angle_gamma   90.00
#
_symmetry.space_group_name_H-M   'P 1'
#
loop_
_entity.id
_entity.type
_entity.pdbx_description
1 polymer ?
#
loop_
_entity_poly.entity_id
_entity_poly.type
_entity_poly.pdbx_seq_one_letter_code
_entity_poly.pdbx_strand_id
1 'polypeptide(L)'
;MKHAFVFPGQGAQYPGMGKSFYDNSSFSKKIIEQANEILGFRISDVMFHGTDEDLRQTNITQPAIFLHSIIVFKSIDTGKPDMVAGHSLGEFSALVANGTLSFESALELVSIRAKAMQKACEQTPSTMAAVLGLSDEKVEAVCRQVQEENNEVVVPANYNCPGQLVISGSINGVEIACEQLKASGAKRALILPVGGAFHSPLMEPARKELQKAIQKTNFHTPSCPVYQNVVAKGIIDKDEIKQNLIDQLTGAVKWTQSVQAMIEDGASKFTELGPGKVLQGLILKITKEVTAESLS
;
A
#
# COMPACT_ATOMS: atom_id res chain seq x y z
N MET A 1 -16.86 18.60 -9.85
CA MET A 1 -16.25 18.03 -8.62
C MET A 1 -15.96 16.58 -8.92
N LYS A 2 -14.68 16.14 -8.81
CA LYS A 2 -14.30 14.74 -9.09
C LYS A 2 -14.24 13.94 -7.79
N HIS A 3 -14.69 12.69 -7.86
CA HIS A 3 -14.70 11.76 -6.76
C HIS A 3 -13.57 10.74 -6.90
N ALA A 4 -12.68 10.68 -5.92
CA ALA A 4 -11.54 9.79 -5.86
C ALA A 4 -11.82 8.61 -4.93
N PHE A 5 -11.58 7.37 -5.39
CA PHE A 5 -11.56 6.21 -4.52
C PHE A 5 -10.12 5.86 -4.15
N VAL A 6 -9.90 5.65 -2.86
CA VAL A 6 -8.57 5.32 -2.34
C VAL A 6 -8.62 4.02 -1.53
N PHE A 7 -7.54 3.23 -1.63
CA PHE A 7 -7.49 1.89 -1.07
C PHE A 7 -6.30 1.75 -0.11
N PRO A 8 -6.55 1.29 1.15
CA PRO A 8 -5.50 1.17 2.15
C PRO A 8 -4.49 0.08 1.84
N GLY A 9 -3.33 0.19 2.45
CA GLY A 9 -2.27 -0.80 2.45
C GLY A 9 -2.09 -1.48 3.80
N GLN A 10 -0.94 -2.15 3.95
CA GLN A 10 -0.55 -2.88 5.15
C GLN A 10 -0.59 -1.97 6.40
N GLY A 11 -1.10 -2.51 7.50
CA GLY A 11 -1.35 -1.79 8.76
C GLY A 11 -2.82 -1.46 9.01
N ALA A 12 -3.70 -1.73 8.03
CA ALA A 12 -5.14 -1.50 8.16
C ALA A 12 -5.92 -2.76 8.61
N GLN A 13 -5.28 -3.95 8.62
CA GLN A 13 -5.90 -5.22 9.01
C GLN A 13 -6.26 -5.26 10.50
N TYR A 14 -7.32 -6.00 10.83
CA TYR A 14 -7.77 -6.26 12.20
C TYR A 14 -8.52 -7.61 12.30
N PRO A 15 -8.47 -8.30 13.47
CA PRO A 15 -9.21 -9.53 13.70
C PRO A 15 -10.72 -9.35 13.52
N GLY A 16 -11.36 -10.26 12.79
CA GLY A 16 -12.79 -10.20 12.48
C GLY A 16 -13.14 -9.43 11.20
N MET A 17 -12.15 -8.83 10.51
CA MET A 17 -12.37 -8.09 9.27
C MET A 17 -13.07 -8.95 8.21
N GLY A 18 -14.09 -8.38 7.56
CA GLY A 18 -14.85 -9.05 6.49
C GLY A 18 -15.93 -10.04 6.96
N LYS A 19 -15.97 -10.43 8.25
CA LYS A 19 -16.93 -11.41 8.75
C LYS A 19 -18.39 -10.96 8.59
N SER A 20 -18.67 -9.71 8.91
CA SER A 20 -20.03 -9.14 8.75
C SER A 20 -20.52 -9.20 7.30
N PHE A 21 -19.64 -8.92 6.33
CA PHE A 21 -19.98 -9.06 4.90
C PHE A 21 -20.24 -10.52 4.52
N TYR A 22 -19.43 -11.45 5.03
CA TYR A 22 -19.61 -12.87 4.78
C TYR A 22 -20.94 -13.40 5.32
N ASP A 23 -21.32 -13.02 6.54
CA ASP A 23 -22.52 -13.51 7.20
C ASP A 23 -23.81 -12.90 6.59
N ASN A 24 -23.76 -11.65 6.10
CA ASN A 24 -24.95 -10.92 5.69
C ASN A 24 -25.13 -10.77 4.17
N SER A 25 -24.18 -11.19 3.36
CA SER A 25 -24.23 -11.03 1.90
C SER A 25 -23.81 -12.32 1.18
N SER A 26 -24.74 -12.92 0.44
CA SER A 26 -24.43 -14.07 -0.42
C SER A 26 -23.40 -13.74 -1.50
N PHE A 27 -23.40 -12.51 -1.98
CA PHE A 27 -22.42 -12.01 -2.94
C PHE A 27 -21.02 -11.94 -2.32
N SER A 28 -20.89 -11.33 -1.14
CA SER A 28 -19.61 -11.24 -0.43
C SER A 28 -19.08 -12.62 -0.04
N LYS A 29 -19.96 -13.51 0.42
CA LYS A 29 -19.63 -14.90 0.70
C LYS A 29 -19.03 -15.58 -0.52
N LYS A 30 -19.65 -15.43 -1.70
CA LYS A 30 -19.14 -16.02 -2.95
C LYS A 30 -17.74 -15.50 -3.30
N ILE A 31 -17.47 -14.22 -3.16
CA ILE A 31 -16.14 -13.62 -3.43
C ILE A 31 -15.10 -14.18 -2.44
N ILE A 32 -15.45 -14.31 -1.16
CA ILE A 32 -14.54 -14.81 -0.13
C ILE A 32 -14.21 -16.30 -0.39
N GLU A 33 -15.20 -17.12 -0.72
CA GLU A 33 -14.93 -18.54 -1.04
C GLU A 33 -14.09 -18.67 -2.32
N GLN A 34 -14.35 -17.85 -3.35
CA GLN A 34 -13.51 -17.80 -4.54
C GLN A 34 -12.06 -17.41 -4.20
N ALA A 35 -11.87 -16.45 -3.27
CA ALA A 35 -10.53 -16.09 -2.80
C ALA A 35 -9.83 -17.24 -2.08
N ASN A 36 -10.55 -18.00 -1.24
CA ASN A 36 -10.01 -19.20 -0.59
C ASN A 36 -9.52 -20.25 -1.62
N GLU A 37 -10.29 -20.45 -2.70
CA GLU A 37 -9.91 -21.36 -3.79
C GLU A 37 -8.66 -20.87 -4.53
N ILE A 38 -8.60 -19.61 -4.94
CA ILE A 38 -7.46 -19.01 -5.65
C ILE A 38 -6.19 -19.08 -4.82
N LEU A 39 -6.28 -18.77 -3.53
CA LEU A 39 -5.12 -18.75 -2.62
C LEU A 39 -4.65 -20.16 -2.23
N GLY A 40 -5.51 -21.17 -2.36
CA GLY A 40 -5.24 -22.55 -1.97
C GLY A 40 -5.27 -22.80 -0.45
N PHE A 41 -5.79 -21.84 0.31
CA PHE A 41 -6.03 -21.94 1.75
C PHE A 41 -7.18 -21.03 2.17
N ARG A 42 -7.75 -21.28 3.35
CA ARG A 42 -8.88 -20.49 3.85
C ARG A 42 -8.41 -19.20 4.53
N ILE A 43 -8.18 -18.16 3.72
CA ILE A 43 -7.85 -16.83 4.24
C ILE A 43 -8.96 -16.29 5.13
N SER A 44 -10.21 -16.64 4.83
CA SER A 44 -11.38 -16.29 5.64
C SER A 44 -11.26 -16.69 7.10
N ASP A 45 -10.70 -17.87 7.38
CA ASP A 45 -10.57 -18.37 8.76
C ASP A 45 -9.60 -17.48 9.56
N VAL A 46 -8.50 -17.04 8.92
CA VAL A 46 -7.55 -16.11 9.54
C VAL A 46 -8.15 -14.72 9.69
N MET A 47 -8.86 -14.21 8.67
CA MET A 47 -9.51 -12.90 8.72
C MET A 47 -10.56 -12.83 9.84
N PHE A 48 -11.35 -13.90 10.02
CA PHE A 48 -12.50 -13.92 10.95
C PHE A 48 -12.11 -14.29 12.37
N HIS A 49 -11.13 -15.16 12.55
CA HIS A 49 -10.84 -15.81 13.83
C HIS A 49 -9.35 -15.77 14.22
N GLY A 50 -8.46 -15.30 13.31
CA GLY A 50 -7.04 -15.19 13.58
C GLY A 50 -6.73 -14.07 14.58
N THR A 51 -5.54 -14.13 15.13
CA THR A 51 -4.99 -13.11 16.04
C THR A 51 -4.37 -11.94 15.26
N ASP A 52 -4.04 -10.86 15.97
CA ASP A 52 -3.24 -9.76 15.38
C ASP A 52 -1.89 -10.26 14.85
N GLU A 53 -1.28 -11.26 15.47
CA GLU A 53 -0.02 -11.84 15.04
C GLU A 53 -0.16 -12.62 13.74
N ASP A 54 -1.22 -13.44 13.61
CA ASP A 54 -1.53 -14.16 12.36
C ASP A 54 -1.73 -13.17 11.20
N LEU A 55 -2.46 -12.09 11.45
CA LEU A 55 -2.74 -11.06 10.45
C LEU A 55 -1.54 -10.14 10.13
N ARG A 56 -0.45 -10.16 10.91
CA ARG A 56 0.78 -9.41 10.63
C ARG A 56 1.70 -10.09 9.62
N GLN A 57 1.55 -11.37 9.38
CA GLN A 57 2.36 -12.08 8.39
C GLN A 57 2.08 -11.50 7.00
N THR A 58 3.10 -11.02 6.30
CA THR A 58 2.95 -10.31 5.03
C THR A 58 2.17 -11.12 3.99
N ASN A 59 2.38 -12.44 3.94
CA ASN A 59 1.67 -13.36 3.06
C ASN A 59 0.18 -13.53 3.39
N ILE A 60 -0.25 -13.12 4.59
CA ILE A 60 -1.66 -13.09 5.03
C ILE A 60 -2.22 -11.66 4.94
N THR A 61 -1.49 -10.68 5.47
CA THR A 61 -1.92 -9.28 5.55
C THR A 61 -2.38 -8.74 4.20
N GLN A 62 -1.56 -8.94 3.16
CA GLN A 62 -1.83 -8.33 1.85
C GLN A 62 -3.09 -8.89 1.19
N PRO A 63 -3.25 -10.22 1.04
CA PRO A 63 -4.49 -10.79 0.51
C PRO A 63 -5.72 -10.43 1.35
N ALA A 64 -5.60 -10.38 2.68
CA ALA A 64 -6.73 -10.06 3.56
C ALA A 64 -7.23 -8.61 3.36
N ILE A 65 -6.33 -7.64 3.32
CA ILE A 65 -6.67 -6.23 3.06
C ILE A 65 -7.23 -6.05 1.65
N PHE A 66 -6.59 -6.65 0.64
CA PHE A 66 -7.07 -6.62 -0.73
C PHE A 66 -8.50 -7.17 -0.83
N LEU A 67 -8.75 -8.38 -0.29
CA LEU A 67 -10.06 -9.01 -0.33
C LEU A 67 -11.12 -8.16 0.35
N HIS A 68 -10.84 -7.62 1.54
CA HIS A 68 -11.76 -6.74 2.25
C HIS A 68 -12.07 -5.49 1.42
N SER A 69 -11.05 -4.84 0.86
CA SER A 69 -11.21 -3.63 0.03
C SER A 69 -12.09 -3.88 -1.20
N ILE A 70 -11.92 -5.03 -1.87
CA ILE A 70 -12.73 -5.41 -3.02
C ILE A 70 -14.17 -5.74 -2.62
N ILE A 71 -14.38 -6.37 -1.48
CA ILE A 71 -15.73 -6.63 -0.96
C ILE A 71 -16.45 -5.32 -0.69
N VAL A 72 -15.82 -4.39 0.01
CA VAL A 72 -16.37 -3.05 0.29
C VAL A 72 -16.72 -2.34 -1.04
N PHE A 73 -15.76 -2.26 -1.96
CA PHE A 73 -15.95 -1.62 -3.27
C PHE A 73 -17.14 -2.20 -4.05
N LYS A 74 -17.31 -3.53 -4.05
CA LYS A 74 -18.36 -4.21 -4.82
C LYS A 74 -19.71 -4.28 -4.10
N SER A 75 -19.75 -4.12 -2.79
CA SER A 75 -20.97 -4.25 -1.96
C SER A 75 -21.67 -2.93 -1.70
N ILE A 76 -20.95 -1.82 -1.81
CA ILE A 76 -21.48 -0.49 -1.51
C ILE A 76 -21.68 0.27 -2.83
N ASP A 77 -22.88 0.81 -3.02
CA ASP A 77 -23.17 1.67 -4.18
C ASP A 77 -22.57 3.07 -3.93
N THR A 78 -21.31 3.20 -4.31
CA THR A 78 -20.56 4.47 -4.21
C THR A 78 -20.51 5.25 -5.53
N GLY A 79 -21.17 4.74 -6.56
CA GLY A 79 -21.07 5.24 -7.94
C GLY A 79 -19.72 4.84 -8.58
N LYS A 80 -19.39 5.51 -9.68
CA LYS A 80 -18.11 5.30 -10.39
C LYS A 80 -17.09 6.34 -9.94
N PRO A 81 -15.83 5.96 -9.71
CA PRO A 81 -14.78 6.93 -9.43
C PRO A 81 -14.37 7.70 -10.69
N ASP A 82 -14.02 8.96 -10.53
CA ASP A 82 -13.38 9.76 -11.57
C ASP A 82 -11.86 9.48 -11.61
N MET A 83 -11.31 8.99 -10.52
CA MET A 83 -9.90 8.61 -10.36
C MET A 83 -9.73 7.66 -9.18
N VAL A 84 -8.66 6.86 -9.22
CA VAL A 84 -8.36 5.90 -8.17
C VAL A 84 -6.89 6.00 -7.73
N ALA A 85 -6.61 5.67 -6.47
CA ALA A 85 -5.28 5.49 -5.95
C ALA A 85 -5.27 4.41 -4.86
N GLY A 86 -4.10 3.85 -4.58
CA GLY A 86 -3.94 2.93 -3.46
C GLY A 86 -2.57 3.10 -2.82
N HIS A 87 -2.49 2.92 -1.50
CA HIS A 87 -1.22 2.98 -0.80
C HIS A 87 -0.54 1.62 -0.86
N SER A 88 0.61 1.52 -1.54
CA SER A 88 1.36 0.28 -1.72
C SER A 88 0.48 -0.89 -2.22
N LEU A 89 0.14 -1.86 -1.39
CA LEU A 89 -0.81 -2.93 -1.70
C LEU A 89 -2.13 -2.41 -2.30
N GLY A 90 -2.65 -1.32 -1.76
CA GLY A 90 -3.91 -0.73 -2.20
C GLY A 90 -3.96 -0.38 -3.69
N GLU A 91 -2.80 -0.21 -4.34
CA GLU A 91 -2.73 0.04 -5.79
C GLU A 91 -3.33 -1.12 -6.60
N PHE A 92 -3.19 -2.38 -6.14
CA PHE A 92 -3.86 -3.53 -6.77
C PHE A 92 -5.38 -3.45 -6.65
N SER A 93 -5.90 -3.01 -5.50
CA SER A 93 -7.34 -2.78 -5.33
C SER A 93 -7.85 -1.65 -6.22
N ALA A 94 -7.07 -0.57 -6.36
CA ALA A 94 -7.36 0.52 -7.28
C ALA A 94 -7.43 0.06 -8.74
N LEU A 95 -6.52 -0.83 -9.16
CA LEU A 95 -6.50 -1.41 -10.51
C LEU A 95 -7.69 -2.33 -10.78
N VAL A 96 -8.26 -2.97 -9.77
CA VAL A 96 -9.54 -3.69 -9.92
C VAL A 96 -10.70 -2.71 -10.01
N ALA A 97 -10.69 -1.65 -9.20
CA ALA A 97 -11.78 -0.68 -9.17
C ALA A 97 -11.93 0.10 -10.49
N ASN A 98 -10.83 0.38 -11.19
CA ASN A 98 -10.87 1.03 -12.50
C ASN A 98 -10.92 0.05 -13.68
N GLY A 99 -11.00 -1.25 -13.43
CA GLY A 99 -11.15 -2.28 -14.45
C GLY A 99 -9.85 -2.68 -15.17
N THR A 100 -8.69 -2.21 -14.72
CA THR A 100 -7.40 -2.58 -15.31
C THR A 100 -7.06 -4.04 -15.06
N LEU A 101 -7.39 -4.57 -13.88
CA LEU A 101 -7.22 -5.97 -13.51
C LEU A 101 -8.56 -6.62 -13.16
N SER A 102 -8.71 -7.91 -13.45
CA SER A 102 -9.78 -8.70 -12.86
C SER A 102 -9.49 -8.96 -11.37
N PHE A 103 -10.51 -9.29 -10.59
CA PHE A 103 -10.36 -9.69 -9.19
C PHE A 103 -9.39 -10.85 -9.03
N GLU A 104 -9.56 -11.89 -9.85
CA GLU A 104 -8.78 -13.12 -9.85
C GLU A 104 -7.30 -12.82 -10.12
N SER A 105 -7.03 -12.13 -11.23
CA SER A 105 -5.65 -11.77 -11.62
C SER A 105 -4.97 -10.89 -10.57
N ALA A 106 -5.68 -9.93 -10.00
CA ALA A 106 -5.15 -9.07 -8.97
C ALA A 106 -4.84 -9.85 -7.67
N LEU A 107 -5.74 -10.76 -7.25
CA LEU A 107 -5.51 -11.58 -6.06
C LEU A 107 -4.32 -12.54 -6.22
N GLU A 108 -4.16 -13.15 -7.40
CA GLU A 108 -2.98 -13.96 -7.73
C GLU A 108 -1.69 -13.13 -7.64
N LEU A 109 -1.66 -11.93 -8.23
CA LEU A 109 -0.52 -11.02 -8.15
C LEU A 109 -0.22 -10.60 -6.72
N VAL A 110 -1.24 -10.27 -5.93
CA VAL A 110 -1.12 -9.93 -4.50
C VAL A 110 -0.54 -11.10 -3.71
N SER A 111 -0.98 -12.32 -3.97
CA SER A 111 -0.44 -13.53 -3.33
C SER A 111 1.03 -13.74 -3.66
N ILE A 112 1.41 -13.60 -4.94
CA ILE A 112 2.80 -13.71 -5.40
C ILE A 112 3.65 -12.62 -4.75
N ARG A 113 3.17 -11.36 -4.77
CA ARG A 113 3.83 -10.21 -4.14
C ARG A 113 4.11 -10.46 -2.66
N ALA A 114 3.08 -10.88 -1.94
CA ALA A 114 3.15 -11.10 -0.50
C ALA A 114 4.15 -12.21 -0.13
N LYS A 115 4.13 -13.33 -0.85
CA LYS A 115 5.06 -14.44 -0.68
C LYS A 115 6.50 -14.05 -1.04
N ALA A 116 6.69 -13.33 -2.14
CA ALA A 116 8.01 -12.87 -2.56
C ALA A 116 8.62 -11.86 -1.58
N MET A 117 7.80 -10.92 -1.07
CA MET A 117 8.23 -9.98 -0.04
C MET A 117 8.57 -10.68 1.27
N GLN A 118 7.75 -11.62 1.73
CA GLN A 118 8.03 -12.43 2.92
C GLN A 118 9.37 -13.15 2.80
N LYS A 119 9.61 -13.82 1.68
CA LYS A 119 10.87 -14.52 1.39
C LYS A 119 12.07 -13.57 1.37
N ALA A 120 11.93 -12.39 0.78
CA ALA A 120 13.00 -11.38 0.77
C ALA A 120 13.36 -10.92 2.20
N CYS A 121 12.36 -10.73 3.07
CA CYS A 121 12.56 -10.38 4.48
C CYS A 121 13.30 -11.48 5.26
N GLU A 122 12.99 -12.74 4.99
CA GLU A 122 13.65 -13.89 5.62
C GLU A 122 15.12 -14.03 5.19
N GLN A 123 15.43 -13.67 3.95
CA GLN A 123 16.78 -13.74 3.40
C GLN A 123 17.67 -12.58 3.82
N THR A 124 17.10 -11.39 4.01
CA THR A 124 17.84 -10.17 4.34
C THR A 124 17.17 -9.46 5.51
N PRO A 125 17.66 -9.65 6.75
CA PRO A 125 17.15 -8.94 7.93
C PRO A 125 17.17 -7.43 7.71
N SER A 126 16.02 -6.81 7.79
CA SER A 126 15.83 -5.39 7.45
C SER A 126 14.60 -4.85 8.16
N THR A 127 14.43 -3.53 8.17
CA THR A 127 13.32 -2.89 8.91
C THR A 127 12.91 -1.56 8.32
N MET A 128 11.90 -0.95 8.94
CA MET A 128 11.41 0.38 8.62
C MET A 128 11.25 1.20 9.91
N ALA A 129 11.27 2.52 9.78
CA ALA A 129 10.96 3.42 10.89
C ALA A 129 10.08 4.59 10.46
N ALA A 130 9.14 4.97 11.31
CA ALA A 130 8.31 6.17 11.11
C ALA A 130 9.00 7.39 11.71
N VAL A 131 9.19 8.43 10.89
CA VAL A 131 9.78 9.71 11.26
C VAL A 131 8.71 10.77 11.30
N LEU A 132 8.59 11.49 12.42
CA LEU A 132 7.57 12.51 12.63
C LEU A 132 8.21 13.87 12.97
N GLY A 133 7.70 14.92 12.35
CA GLY A 133 7.98 16.32 12.73
C GLY A 133 9.21 16.94 12.05
N LEU A 134 9.75 16.29 11.02
CA LEU A 134 10.76 16.87 10.12
C LEU A 134 10.18 17.05 8.72
N SER A 135 10.80 17.95 7.93
CA SER A 135 10.52 18.05 6.50
C SER A 135 11.12 16.86 5.74
N ASP A 136 10.54 16.57 4.57
CA ASP A 136 10.99 15.44 3.73
C ASP A 136 12.46 15.61 3.32
N GLU A 137 12.89 16.84 2.96
CA GLU A 137 14.26 17.15 2.55
C GLU A 137 15.29 16.84 3.67
N LYS A 138 14.92 17.10 4.93
CA LYS A 138 15.80 16.78 6.07
C LYS A 138 15.93 15.26 6.26
N VAL A 139 14.84 14.52 6.13
CA VAL A 139 14.87 13.06 6.23
C VAL A 139 15.68 12.46 5.09
N GLU A 140 15.48 12.93 3.86
CA GLU A 140 16.24 12.52 2.68
C GLU A 140 17.75 12.78 2.85
N ALA A 141 18.11 13.96 3.36
CA ALA A 141 19.52 14.31 3.59
C ALA A 141 20.18 13.37 4.60
N VAL A 142 19.51 13.06 5.71
CA VAL A 142 20.04 12.13 6.72
C VAL A 142 20.15 10.70 6.14
N CYS A 143 19.14 10.21 5.41
CA CYS A 143 19.25 8.90 4.76
C CYS A 143 20.44 8.83 3.82
N ARG A 144 20.67 9.85 3.00
CA ARG A 144 21.81 9.95 2.08
C ARG A 144 23.14 9.96 2.83
N GLN A 145 23.24 10.78 3.86
CA GLN A 145 24.44 10.83 4.70
C GLN A 145 24.79 9.46 5.33
N VAL A 146 23.78 8.79 5.90
CA VAL A 146 23.99 7.45 6.50
C VAL A 146 24.47 6.44 5.46
N GLN A 147 23.91 6.46 4.25
CA GLN A 147 24.36 5.57 3.16
C GLN A 147 25.83 5.84 2.79
N GLU A 148 26.20 7.11 2.65
CA GLU A 148 27.54 7.52 2.22
C GLU A 148 28.61 7.23 3.30
N GLU A 149 28.30 7.50 4.57
CA GLU A 149 29.25 7.38 5.68
C GLU A 149 29.38 5.94 6.22
N ASN A 150 28.32 5.13 6.15
CA ASN A 150 28.25 3.82 6.80
C ASN A 150 28.18 2.64 5.82
N ASN A 151 28.06 2.90 4.52
CA ASN A 151 27.82 1.87 3.48
C ASN A 151 26.61 0.98 3.78
N GLU A 152 25.56 1.57 4.36
CA GLU A 152 24.32 0.91 4.73
C GLU A 152 23.20 1.30 3.77
N VAL A 153 22.18 0.46 3.64
CA VAL A 153 20.98 0.81 2.87
C VAL A 153 19.97 1.46 3.81
N VAL A 154 19.63 2.72 3.56
CA VAL A 154 18.47 3.39 4.18
C VAL A 154 17.90 4.45 3.24
N VAL A 155 16.62 4.36 2.93
CA VAL A 155 15.95 5.24 1.95
C VAL A 155 14.62 5.74 2.48
N PRO A 156 14.16 6.90 2.02
CA PRO A 156 12.75 7.31 2.17
C PRO A 156 11.86 6.31 1.43
N ALA A 157 10.87 5.76 2.13
CA ALA A 157 10.02 4.70 1.61
C ALA A 157 8.56 5.12 1.42
N ASN A 158 7.98 5.88 2.38
CA ASN A 158 6.59 6.31 2.29
C ASN A 158 6.46 7.78 2.69
N TYR A 159 6.12 8.64 1.75
CA TYR A 159 5.77 10.04 1.95
C TYR A 159 4.28 10.13 2.30
N ASN A 160 3.94 9.93 3.57
CA ASN A 160 2.54 9.73 3.99
C ASN A 160 1.73 11.01 4.09
N CYS A 161 2.28 12.03 4.72
CA CYS A 161 1.72 13.39 4.77
C CYS A 161 2.81 14.36 5.26
N PRO A 162 2.65 15.68 5.12
CA PRO A 162 3.63 16.65 5.61
C PRO A 162 4.06 16.37 7.06
N GLY A 163 5.37 16.21 7.26
CA GLY A 163 5.95 15.87 8.55
C GLY A 163 5.77 14.41 9.02
N GLN A 164 5.35 13.51 8.14
CA GLN A 164 5.28 12.07 8.41
C GLN A 164 5.83 11.27 7.23
N LEU A 165 7.05 10.77 7.38
CA LEU A 165 7.76 9.98 6.38
C LEU A 165 8.23 8.66 7.02
N VAL A 166 8.16 7.57 6.26
CA VAL A 166 8.72 6.27 6.68
C VAL A 166 10.02 6.03 5.93
N ILE A 167 11.07 5.66 6.66
CA ILE A 167 12.36 5.21 6.12
C ILE A 167 12.46 3.69 6.15
N SER A 168 13.25 3.14 5.25
CA SER A 168 13.35 1.68 5.03
C SER A 168 14.78 1.31 4.68
N GLY A 169 15.29 0.20 5.23
CA GLY A 169 16.66 -0.21 4.96
C GLY A 169 17.16 -1.39 5.82
N SER A 170 18.47 -1.58 5.84
CA SER A 170 19.13 -2.51 6.75
C SER A 170 18.85 -2.11 8.21
N ILE A 171 18.85 -3.06 9.12
CA ILE A 171 18.57 -2.78 10.54
C ILE A 171 19.52 -1.69 11.05
N ASN A 172 20.83 -1.86 10.83
CA ASN A 172 21.85 -0.90 11.28
C ASN A 172 21.67 0.48 10.62
N GLY A 173 21.43 0.53 9.29
CA GLY A 173 21.21 1.79 8.57
C GLY A 173 19.99 2.56 9.10
N VAL A 174 18.88 1.87 9.37
CA VAL A 174 17.68 2.50 9.93
C VAL A 174 17.89 2.96 11.38
N GLU A 175 18.61 2.19 12.20
CA GLU A 175 18.92 2.58 13.59
C GLU A 175 19.79 3.84 13.63
N ILE A 176 20.90 3.88 12.86
CA ILE A 176 21.76 5.07 12.75
C ILE A 176 20.94 6.28 12.25
N ALA A 177 20.14 6.10 11.21
CA ALA A 177 19.28 7.16 10.70
C ALA A 177 18.29 7.67 11.76
N CYS A 178 17.68 6.79 12.54
CA CYS A 178 16.77 7.17 13.62
C CYS A 178 17.46 8.03 14.70
N GLU A 179 18.71 7.71 15.07
CA GLU A 179 19.50 8.49 16.03
C GLU A 179 19.82 9.89 15.47
N GLN A 180 20.30 9.97 14.23
CA GLN A 180 20.63 11.24 13.57
C GLN A 180 19.38 12.10 13.34
N LEU A 181 18.25 11.50 12.98
CA LEU A 181 16.97 12.21 12.81
C LEU A 181 16.47 12.78 14.14
N LYS A 182 16.57 12.04 15.23
CA LYS A 182 16.25 12.57 16.57
C LYS A 182 17.16 13.72 16.96
N ALA A 183 18.47 13.62 16.72
CA ALA A 183 19.44 14.70 16.95
C ALA A 183 19.14 15.93 16.07
N SER A 184 18.57 15.73 14.87
CA SER A 184 18.15 16.77 13.94
C SER A 184 16.79 17.40 14.26
N GLY A 185 16.14 16.97 15.36
CA GLY A 185 14.89 17.55 15.86
C GLY A 185 13.61 16.79 15.49
N ALA A 186 13.70 15.55 15.04
CA ALA A 186 12.50 14.73 14.85
C ALA A 186 11.74 14.57 16.17
N LYS A 187 10.44 14.81 16.15
CA LYS A 187 9.57 14.58 17.32
C LYS A 187 9.53 13.09 17.70
N ARG A 188 9.61 12.22 16.71
CA ARG A 188 9.69 10.76 16.86
C ARG A 188 10.44 10.16 15.67
N ALA A 189 11.25 9.15 15.92
CA ALA A 189 11.80 8.22 14.95
C ALA A 189 11.69 6.81 15.59
N LEU A 190 10.70 6.04 15.15
CA LEU A 190 10.29 4.79 15.78
C LEU A 190 10.37 3.64 14.81
N ILE A 191 11.09 2.59 15.18
CA ILE A 191 11.12 1.32 14.45
C ILE A 191 9.69 0.76 14.39
N LEU A 192 9.27 0.33 13.21
CA LEU A 192 7.97 -0.26 12.98
C LEU A 192 8.02 -1.78 13.19
N PRO A 193 6.93 -2.40 13.68
CA PRO A 193 6.83 -3.85 13.84
C PRO A 193 6.55 -4.54 12.48
N VAL A 194 7.47 -4.38 11.54
CA VAL A 194 7.41 -4.98 10.20
C VAL A 194 8.63 -5.84 9.95
N GLY A 195 8.48 -6.92 9.18
CA GLY A 195 9.52 -7.92 9.00
C GLY A 195 10.57 -7.57 7.95
N GLY A 196 10.53 -6.39 7.31
CA GLY A 196 11.48 -6.08 6.25
C GLY A 196 11.44 -4.66 5.73
N ALA A 197 12.40 -4.34 4.87
CA ALA A 197 12.60 -3.02 4.26
C ALA A 197 11.79 -2.86 2.97
N PHE A 198 10.48 -2.73 3.11
CA PHE A 198 9.60 -2.51 1.96
C PHE A 198 9.92 -1.17 1.28
N HIS A 199 9.70 -1.10 -0.03
CA HIS A 199 9.95 0.10 -0.84
C HIS A 199 11.40 0.59 -0.79
N SER A 200 12.35 -0.37 -0.75
CA SER A 200 13.79 -0.13 -0.77
C SER A 200 14.48 -1.06 -1.76
N PRO A 201 15.75 -0.81 -2.12
CA PRO A 201 16.55 -1.70 -2.97
C PRO A 201 16.64 -3.15 -2.45
N LEU A 202 16.44 -3.38 -1.14
CA LEU A 202 16.46 -4.72 -0.54
C LEU A 202 15.28 -5.59 -0.98
N MET A 203 14.23 -5.01 -1.58
CA MET A 203 13.10 -5.73 -2.17
C MET A 203 13.34 -6.18 -3.62
N GLU A 204 14.53 -5.97 -4.18
CA GLU A 204 14.83 -6.34 -5.57
C GLU A 204 14.59 -7.83 -5.90
N PRO A 205 14.87 -8.81 -5.02
CA PRO A 205 14.51 -10.20 -5.27
C PRO A 205 13.00 -10.39 -5.43
N ALA A 206 12.20 -9.75 -4.59
CA ALA A 206 10.74 -9.80 -4.65
C ALA A 206 10.20 -9.09 -5.92
N ARG A 207 10.80 -7.94 -6.29
CA ARG A 207 10.46 -7.22 -7.52
C ARG A 207 10.63 -8.10 -8.76
N LYS A 208 11.74 -8.81 -8.86
CA LYS A 208 12.02 -9.72 -10.01
C LYS A 208 11.02 -10.87 -10.09
N GLU A 209 10.60 -11.40 -8.97
CA GLU A 209 9.59 -12.48 -8.92
C GLU A 209 8.22 -11.96 -9.33
N LEU A 210 7.78 -10.83 -8.77
CA LEU A 210 6.52 -10.18 -9.12
C LEU A 210 6.49 -9.72 -10.59
N GLN A 211 7.60 -9.19 -11.12
CA GLN A 211 7.73 -8.77 -12.51
C GLN A 211 7.37 -9.89 -13.49
N LYS A 212 7.85 -11.13 -13.24
CA LYS A 212 7.54 -12.29 -14.08
C LYS A 212 6.04 -12.60 -14.12
N ALA A 213 5.36 -12.41 -13.00
CA ALA A 213 3.91 -12.62 -12.93
C ALA A 213 3.15 -11.48 -13.62
N ILE A 214 3.51 -10.23 -13.36
CA ILE A 214 2.90 -9.05 -14.00
C ILE A 214 3.03 -9.12 -15.52
N GLN A 215 4.20 -9.52 -16.06
CA GLN A 215 4.42 -9.63 -17.50
C GLN A 215 3.49 -10.65 -18.17
N LYS A 216 3.08 -11.69 -17.46
CA LYS A 216 2.16 -12.74 -17.98
C LYS A 216 0.68 -12.38 -17.77
N THR A 217 0.40 -11.39 -16.92
CA THR A 217 -0.97 -10.99 -16.58
C THR A 217 -1.53 -10.03 -17.63
N ASN A 218 -2.79 -10.23 -17.99
CA ASN A 218 -3.50 -9.32 -18.90
C ASN A 218 -3.96 -8.06 -18.16
N PHE A 219 -3.58 -6.89 -18.68
CA PHE A 219 -4.03 -5.59 -18.21
C PHE A 219 -4.96 -4.98 -19.24
N HIS A 220 -6.12 -4.53 -18.80
CA HIS A 220 -7.12 -3.87 -19.62
C HIS A 220 -6.96 -2.34 -19.56
N THR A 221 -7.55 -1.64 -20.52
CA THR A 221 -7.62 -0.18 -20.48
C THR A 221 -8.43 0.29 -19.28
N PRO A 222 -7.89 1.16 -18.42
CA PRO A 222 -8.60 1.65 -17.25
C PRO A 222 -9.80 2.53 -17.62
N SER A 223 -10.87 2.48 -16.82
CA SER A 223 -12.03 3.35 -16.98
C SER A 223 -11.81 4.77 -16.48
N CYS A 224 -10.84 4.96 -15.60
CA CYS A 224 -10.39 6.25 -15.07
C CYS A 224 -8.91 6.17 -14.68
N PRO A 225 -8.20 7.32 -14.54
CA PRO A 225 -6.79 7.32 -14.16
C PRO A 225 -6.54 6.65 -12.81
N VAL A 226 -5.43 5.90 -12.72
CA VAL A 226 -4.86 5.44 -11.46
C VAL A 226 -3.64 6.29 -11.11
N TYR A 227 -3.61 6.86 -9.89
CA TYR A 227 -2.47 7.62 -9.39
C TYR A 227 -1.49 6.67 -8.73
N GLN A 228 -0.39 6.38 -9.44
CA GLN A 228 0.55 5.34 -9.04
C GLN A 228 1.65 5.87 -8.13
N ASN A 229 2.03 5.06 -7.14
CA ASN A 229 2.86 5.46 -6.02
C ASN A 229 4.24 6.01 -6.42
N VAL A 230 4.90 5.39 -7.40
CA VAL A 230 6.28 5.73 -7.79
C VAL A 230 6.38 7.02 -8.59
N VAL A 231 5.34 7.37 -9.35
CA VAL A 231 5.33 8.55 -10.22
C VAL A 231 4.45 9.69 -9.69
N ALA A 232 3.51 9.39 -8.77
CA ALA A 232 2.55 10.35 -8.21
C ALA A 232 1.74 11.10 -9.28
N LYS A 233 1.33 10.41 -10.34
CA LYS A 233 0.58 10.95 -11.47
C LYS A 233 -0.56 10.02 -11.87
N GLY A 234 -1.62 10.57 -12.45
CA GLY A 234 -2.72 9.82 -13.03
C GLY A 234 -2.30 9.18 -14.36
N ILE A 235 -2.30 7.85 -14.42
CA ILE A 235 -1.89 7.06 -15.58
C ILE A 235 -3.12 6.32 -16.14
N ILE A 236 -3.23 6.30 -17.47
CA ILE A 236 -4.27 5.57 -18.22
C ILE A 236 -3.67 4.58 -19.23
N ASP A 237 -2.39 4.68 -19.52
CA ASP A 237 -1.69 3.73 -20.37
C ASP A 237 -1.38 2.45 -19.59
N LYS A 238 -1.90 1.32 -20.10
CA LYS A 238 -1.78 0.02 -19.41
C LYS A 238 -0.35 -0.51 -19.32
N ASP A 239 0.51 -0.16 -20.26
CA ASP A 239 1.90 -0.64 -20.31
C ASP A 239 2.76 0.19 -19.35
N GLU A 240 2.49 1.50 -19.22
CA GLU A 240 3.05 2.34 -18.19
C GLU A 240 2.57 1.92 -16.80
N ILE A 241 1.28 1.60 -16.64
CA ILE A 241 0.73 1.06 -15.38
C ILE A 241 1.47 -0.21 -14.96
N LYS A 242 1.71 -1.13 -15.90
CA LYS A 242 2.48 -2.35 -15.66
C LYS A 242 3.88 -2.06 -15.13
N GLN A 243 4.61 -1.18 -15.82
CA GLN A 243 5.98 -0.85 -15.46
C GLN A 243 6.06 -0.19 -14.09
N ASN A 244 5.20 0.79 -13.83
CA ASN A 244 5.14 1.46 -12.52
C ASN A 244 4.79 0.50 -11.37
N LEU A 245 3.91 -0.48 -11.62
CA LEU A 245 3.55 -1.50 -10.62
C LEU A 245 4.72 -2.44 -10.32
N ILE A 246 5.58 -2.74 -11.31
CA ILE A 246 6.82 -3.50 -11.13
C ILE A 246 7.80 -2.68 -10.27
N ASP A 247 7.97 -1.41 -10.58
CA ASP A 247 8.95 -0.54 -9.93
C ASP A 247 8.52 -0.13 -8.50
N GLN A 248 7.23 -0.27 -8.18
CA GLN A 248 6.67 0.07 -6.87
C GLN A 248 7.34 -0.67 -5.71
N LEU A 249 7.77 -1.92 -5.89
CA LEU A 249 8.30 -2.72 -4.78
C LEU A 249 9.63 -2.19 -4.24
N THR A 250 10.43 -1.58 -5.09
CA THR A 250 11.73 -0.99 -4.73
C THR A 250 11.70 0.54 -4.71
N GLY A 251 10.60 1.14 -5.17
CA GLY A 251 10.39 2.58 -5.24
C GLY A 251 9.55 3.11 -4.07
N ALA A 252 9.71 4.40 -3.77
CA ALA A 252 8.97 5.06 -2.71
C ALA A 252 7.48 5.20 -3.04
N VAL A 253 6.63 5.07 -2.01
CA VAL A 253 5.22 5.43 -2.05
C VAL A 253 5.09 6.95 -1.85
N LYS A 254 4.88 7.67 -2.93
CA LYS A 254 4.73 9.14 -2.93
C LYS A 254 3.26 9.51 -2.68
N TRP A 255 2.73 9.13 -1.51
CA TRP A 255 1.30 9.30 -1.21
C TRP A 255 0.88 10.75 -1.12
N THR A 256 1.66 11.60 -0.43
CA THR A 256 1.41 13.04 -0.35
C THR A 256 1.31 13.66 -1.74
N GLN A 257 2.28 13.40 -2.59
CA GLN A 257 2.35 13.92 -3.95
C GLN A 257 1.21 13.38 -4.83
N SER A 258 0.83 12.10 -4.66
CA SER A 258 -0.31 11.51 -5.36
C SER A 258 -1.63 12.20 -5.00
N VAL A 259 -1.88 12.45 -3.71
CA VAL A 259 -3.08 13.16 -3.26
C VAL A 259 -3.10 14.60 -3.78
N GLN A 260 -1.95 15.30 -3.74
CA GLN A 260 -1.84 16.65 -4.28
C GLN A 260 -2.13 16.70 -5.78
N ALA A 261 -1.55 15.79 -6.57
CA ALA A 261 -1.83 15.68 -8.00
C ALA A 261 -3.31 15.37 -8.29
N MET A 262 -3.95 14.50 -7.50
CA MET A 262 -5.38 14.23 -7.61
C MET A 262 -6.23 15.48 -7.36
N ILE A 263 -5.85 16.32 -6.40
CA ILE A 263 -6.53 17.59 -6.08
C ILE A 263 -6.33 18.60 -7.22
N GLU A 264 -5.12 18.73 -7.73
CA GLU A 264 -4.81 19.58 -8.89
C GLU A 264 -5.62 19.17 -10.11
N ASP A 265 -5.85 17.87 -10.30
CA ASP A 265 -6.68 17.32 -11.37
C ASP A 265 -8.20 17.38 -11.06
N GLY A 266 -8.60 18.01 -9.94
CA GLY A 266 -9.97 18.38 -9.60
C GLY A 266 -10.68 17.45 -8.62
N ALA A 267 -9.97 16.57 -7.90
CA ALA A 267 -10.56 15.79 -6.81
C ALA A 267 -10.98 16.70 -5.65
N SER A 268 -12.23 16.60 -5.24
CA SER A 268 -12.76 17.34 -4.09
C SER A 268 -13.42 16.44 -3.04
N LYS A 269 -13.66 15.16 -3.40
CA LYS A 269 -14.16 14.13 -2.50
C LYS A 269 -13.28 12.89 -2.61
N PHE A 270 -12.87 12.35 -1.47
CA PHE A 270 -12.12 11.10 -1.35
C PHE A 270 -12.93 10.10 -0.52
N THR A 271 -13.05 8.87 -1.00
CA THR A 271 -13.65 7.77 -0.23
C THR A 271 -12.62 6.64 -0.11
N GLU A 272 -12.20 6.37 1.12
CA GLU A 272 -11.37 5.21 1.44
C GLU A 272 -12.25 3.96 1.49
N LEU A 273 -11.91 2.96 0.68
CA LEU A 273 -12.64 1.69 0.56
C LEU A 273 -11.76 0.55 1.06
N GLY A 274 -12.09 0.02 2.22
CA GLY A 274 -11.30 -1.05 2.82
C GLY A 274 -11.27 -1.00 4.35
N PRO A 275 -10.43 -1.81 5.01
CA PRO A 275 -10.39 -1.84 6.46
C PRO A 275 -9.84 -0.52 7.03
N GLY A 276 -10.49 0.00 8.07
CA GLY A 276 -10.03 1.17 8.81
C GLY A 276 -10.28 2.52 8.12
N LYS A 277 -9.49 3.53 8.50
CA LYS A 277 -9.61 4.94 8.05
C LYS A 277 -8.25 5.66 8.01
N VAL A 278 -7.22 4.95 7.64
CA VAL A 278 -5.84 5.47 7.67
C VAL A 278 -5.63 6.53 6.61
N LEU A 279 -6.05 6.25 5.36
CA LEU A 279 -5.87 7.18 4.25
C LEU A 279 -6.75 8.42 4.39
N GLN A 280 -7.98 8.28 4.91
CA GLN A 280 -8.81 9.42 5.28
C GLN A 280 -8.05 10.38 6.22
N GLY A 281 -7.42 9.83 7.25
CA GLY A 281 -6.63 10.61 8.19
C GLY A 281 -5.40 11.27 7.58
N LEU A 282 -4.73 10.62 6.64
CA LEU A 282 -3.58 11.18 5.92
C LEU A 282 -4.01 12.29 4.95
N ILE A 283 -5.08 12.09 4.19
CA ILE A 283 -5.62 13.10 3.26
C ILE A 283 -5.99 14.39 4.01
N LEU A 284 -6.68 14.27 5.16
CA LEU A 284 -7.05 15.42 5.99
C LEU A 284 -5.86 16.13 6.67
N LYS A 285 -4.68 15.50 6.69
CA LYS A 285 -3.41 16.15 7.11
C LYS A 285 -2.70 16.84 5.93
N ILE A 286 -2.87 16.32 4.71
CA ILE A 286 -2.31 16.92 3.50
C ILE A 286 -3.05 18.21 3.16
N THR A 287 -4.39 18.20 3.25
CA THR A 287 -5.23 19.36 2.93
C THR A 287 -6.50 19.42 3.77
N LYS A 288 -7.08 20.61 3.90
CA LYS A 288 -8.41 20.85 4.50
C LYS A 288 -9.47 21.25 3.46
N GLU A 289 -9.10 21.30 2.20
CA GLU A 289 -9.96 21.80 1.11
C GLU A 289 -10.86 20.73 0.49
N VAL A 290 -10.69 19.48 0.89
CA VAL A 290 -11.45 18.34 0.35
C VAL A 290 -12.24 17.63 1.45
N THR A 291 -13.25 16.88 1.04
CA THR A 291 -13.93 15.94 1.95
C THR A 291 -13.28 14.56 1.82
N ALA A 292 -13.09 13.90 2.96
CA ALA A 292 -12.59 12.54 3.01
C ALA A 292 -13.42 11.70 3.99
N GLU A 293 -13.88 10.55 3.52
CA GLU A 293 -14.66 9.58 4.30
C GLU A 293 -14.09 8.18 4.13
N SER A 294 -14.43 7.25 5.01
CA SER A 294 -14.07 5.83 4.89
C SER A 294 -15.31 4.95 4.98
N LEU A 295 -15.32 3.89 4.17
CA LEU A 295 -16.32 2.83 4.16
C LEU A 295 -15.61 1.49 4.38
N SER A 296 -16.10 0.71 5.36
CA SER A 296 -15.47 -0.55 5.76
C SER A 296 -16.51 -1.58 6.24
#